data_2926c6a34f0a5045750f66a61ab1cd45
#
_entry.id   2926c6a34f0a5045750f66a61ab1cd45
#
_cell.length_a   1.000
_cell.length_b   1.000
_cell.length_c   1.000
_cell.angle_alpha   90.00
_cell.angle_beta   90.00
_cell.angle_gamma   90.00
#
_symmetry.space_group_name_H-M   'P 1'
#
loop_
_entity.id
_entity.type
_entity.pdbx_description
1 polymer ?
#
loop_
_entity_poly.entity_id
_entity_poly.type
_entity_poly.pdbx_seq_one_letter_code
_entity_poly.pdbx_strand_id
1 'polypeptide(L)'
;MMPAEVLVLADRFFPELGLTQTVTGFRSRSYQGALGAFKLSVESEGGHYTLIEADTDQMGESRLDRNVKKFFVQCHKKDDPSHTLEAAY
;
A
#
# COMPACT_ATOMS: atom_id res chain seq x y z
N MET A 1 -10.28 -7.48 1.90
CA MET A 1 -9.27 -7.10 2.90
C MET A 1 -9.67 -5.80 3.57
N MET A 2 -9.68 -5.78 4.88
CA MET A 2 -10.02 -4.57 5.64
C MET A 2 -8.86 -3.57 5.63
N PRO A 3 -9.11 -2.26 5.77
CA PRO A 3 -8.04 -1.26 5.75
C PRO A 3 -6.91 -1.54 6.74
N ALA A 4 -7.23 -1.95 7.96
CA ALA A 4 -6.21 -2.25 8.97
C ALA A 4 -5.32 -3.41 8.55
N GLU A 5 -5.86 -4.40 7.87
CA GLU A 5 -5.08 -5.55 7.37
C GLU A 5 -4.10 -5.13 6.29
N VAL A 6 -4.50 -4.19 5.42
CA VAL A 6 -3.62 -3.65 4.39
C VAL A 6 -2.42 -2.95 5.02
N LEU A 7 -2.66 -2.14 6.06
CA LEU A 7 -1.59 -1.42 6.75
C LEU A 7 -0.64 -2.37 7.46
N VAL A 8 -1.15 -3.43 8.08
CA VAL A 8 -0.30 -4.46 8.72
C VAL A 8 0.57 -5.15 7.67
N LEU A 9 0.01 -5.49 6.52
CA LEU A 9 0.77 -6.12 5.45
C LEU A 9 1.84 -5.16 4.90
N ALA A 10 1.51 -3.88 4.74
CA ALA A 10 2.46 -2.86 4.28
C ALA A 10 3.63 -2.71 5.27
N ASP A 11 3.34 -2.71 6.55
CA ASP A 11 4.35 -2.57 7.60
C ASP A 11 5.32 -3.77 7.66
N ARG A 12 4.97 -4.88 7.03
CA ARG A 12 5.86 -6.04 6.86
C ARG A 12 6.56 -6.03 5.51
N PHE A 13 5.85 -5.65 4.46
CA PHE A 13 6.36 -5.75 3.09
C PHE A 13 7.42 -4.71 2.78
N PHE A 14 7.16 -3.43 3.08
CA PHE A 14 8.05 -2.35 2.64
C PHE A 14 9.35 -2.25 3.43
N PRO A 15 9.40 -2.48 4.74
CA PRO A 15 10.69 -2.50 5.44
C PRO A 15 11.66 -3.57 4.92
N GLU A 16 11.17 -4.70 4.45
CA GLU A 16 12.03 -5.75 3.86
C GLU A 16 12.70 -5.31 2.57
N LEU A 17 12.17 -4.28 1.93
CA LEU A 17 12.77 -3.68 0.74
C LEU A 17 13.79 -2.58 1.08
N GLY A 18 14.08 -2.38 2.35
CA GLY A 18 14.99 -1.34 2.81
C GLY A 18 14.32 0.03 2.93
N LEU A 19 12.98 0.08 2.91
CA LEU A 19 12.26 1.33 3.11
C LEU A 19 11.97 1.55 4.59
N THR A 20 12.16 2.80 5.03
CA THR A 20 11.90 3.20 6.42
C THR A 20 10.59 3.94 6.48
N GLN A 21 9.74 3.56 7.44
CA GLN A 21 8.50 4.28 7.70
C GLN A 21 8.81 5.64 8.31
N THR A 22 8.36 6.71 7.65
CA THR A 22 8.63 8.08 8.08
C THR A 22 7.44 8.75 8.74
N VAL A 23 6.22 8.42 8.30
CA VAL A 23 5.00 8.96 8.88
C VAL A 23 3.98 7.84 9.06
N THR A 24 3.34 7.79 10.22
CA THR A 24 2.28 6.85 10.55
C THR A 24 1.00 7.65 10.79
N GLY A 25 0.04 7.52 9.90
CA GLY A 25 -1.29 8.09 10.06
C GLY A 25 -2.32 7.03 10.41
N PHE A 26 -3.55 7.45 10.70
CA PHE A 26 -4.64 6.53 11.01
C PHE A 26 -4.90 5.53 9.88
N ARG A 27 -4.90 6.02 8.64
CA ARG A 27 -5.13 5.20 7.45
C ARG A 27 -4.09 5.47 6.38
N SER A 28 -2.88 5.80 6.80
CA SER A 28 -1.81 6.08 5.87
C SER A 28 -0.46 5.67 6.44
N ARG A 29 0.49 5.43 5.53
CA ARG A 29 1.89 5.16 5.86
C ARG A 29 2.75 5.84 4.82
N SER A 30 3.81 6.50 5.25
CA SER A 30 4.83 7.03 4.36
C SER A 30 6.13 6.27 4.58
N TYR A 31 6.81 5.95 3.48
CA TYR A 31 8.06 5.20 3.50
C TYR A 31 9.10 5.91 2.63
N GLN A 32 10.36 5.77 3.00
CA GLN A 32 11.47 6.36 2.27
C GLN A 32 12.68 5.45 2.34
N GLY A 33 13.45 5.40 1.25
CA GLY A 33 14.68 4.61 1.17
C GLY A 33 15.38 4.80 -0.15
N ALA A 34 16.32 3.90 -0.46
CA ALA A 34 17.10 3.97 -1.69
C ALA A 34 16.24 3.89 -2.96
N LEU A 35 15.09 3.24 -2.90
CA LEU A 35 14.17 3.13 -4.03
C LEU A 35 13.37 4.41 -4.29
N GLY A 36 13.30 5.31 -3.32
CA GLY A 36 12.52 6.53 -3.37
C GLY A 36 11.59 6.67 -2.17
N ALA A 37 10.62 7.57 -2.27
CA ALA A 37 9.64 7.81 -1.22
C ALA A 37 8.22 7.66 -1.77
N PHE A 38 7.30 7.17 -0.94
CA PHE A 38 5.90 7.10 -1.32
C PHE A 38 5.00 7.16 -0.09
N LYS A 39 3.74 7.51 -0.34
CA LYS A 39 2.69 7.50 0.66
C LYS A 39 1.62 6.50 0.25
N LEU A 40 1.26 5.62 1.17
CA LEU A 40 0.16 4.68 1.03
C LEU A 40 -1.02 5.19 1.84
N SER A 41 -2.18 5.29 1.20
CA SER A 41 -3.44 5.68 1.86
C SER A 41 -4.47 4.59 1.67
N VAL A 42 -5.24 4.30 2.71
CA VAL A 42 -6.25 3.23 2.69
C VAL A 42 -7.57 3.80 3.21
N GLU A 43 -8.64 3.56 2.46
CA GLU A 43 -9.97 4.01 2.85
C GLU A 43 -10.97 2.86 2.76
N SER A 44 -12.00 2.91 3.62
CA SER A 44 -13.13 2.01 3.54
C SER A 44 -14.29 2.78 2.90
N GLU A 45 -14.81 2.25 1.81
CA GLU A 45 -15.95 2.84 1.11
C GLU A 45 -17.18 1.93 1.23
N GLY A 46 -18.23 2.45 1.86
CA GLY A 46 -19.51 1.74 1.97
C GLY A 46 -19.47 0.44 2.74
N GLY A 47 -18.43 0.18 3.53
CA GLY A 47 -18.30 -1.03 4.33
C GLY A 47 -17.94 -2.29 3.56
N HIS A 48 -17.96 -2.27 2.23
CA HIS A 48 -17.68 -3.42 1.37
C HIS A 48 -16.43 -3.25 0.53
N TYR A 49 -15.87 -2.06 0.48
CA TYR A 49 -14.70 -1.75 -0.33
C TYR A 49 -13.56 -1.24 0.53
N THR A 50 -12.37 -1.67 0.18
CA THR A 50 -11.14 -1.06 0.68
C THR A 50 -10.42 -0.47 -0.52
N LEU A 51 -10.22 0.85 -0.50
CA LEU A 51 -9.48 1.56 -1.55
C LEU A 51 -8.07 1.81 -1.07
N ILE A 52 -7.09 1.39 -1.89
CA ILE A 52 -5.68 1.63 -1.63
C ILE A 52 -5.15 2.58 -2.69
N GLU A 53 -4.53 3.67 -2.26
CA GLU A 53 -3.88 4.62 -3.14
C GLU A 53 -2.40 4.73 -2.77
N ALA A 54 -1.56 4.88 -3.77
CA ALA A 54 -0.12 5.07 -3.56
C ALA A 54 0.37 6.23 -4.41
N ASP A 55 1.06 7.17 -3.76
CA ASP A 55 1.69 8.31 -4.42
C ASP A 55 3.20 8.20 -4.25
N THR A 56 3.94 8.11 -5.34
CA THR A 56 5.39 7.99 -5.32
C THR A 56 6.05 9.27 -5.81
N ASP A 57 7.31 9.47 -5.40
CA ASP A 57 8.14 10.57 -5.91
C ASP A 57 8.90 10.20 -7.19
N GLN A 58 8.72 8.96 -7.67
CA GLN A 58 9.38 8.47 -8.88
C GLN A 58 8.47 8.64 -10.09
N MET A 59 9.06 9.03 -11.22
CA MET A 59 8.34 9.16 -12.47
C MET A 59 8.47 7.89 -13.31
N GLY A 60 7.37 7.51 -13.95
CA GLY A 60 7.34 6.33 -14.83
C GLY A 60 7.48 5.01 -14.07
N GLU A 61 7.93 3.97 -14.77
CA GLU A 61 8.14 2.66 -14.19
C GLU A 61 9.50 2.57 -13.49
N SER A 62 9.52 2.86 -12.19
CA SER A 62 10.69 2.72 -11.34
C SER A 62 10.68 1.38 -10.61
N ARG A 63 11.79 1.06 -9.93
CA ARG A 63 11.83 -0.13 -9.06
C ARG A 63 10.83 0.00 -7.91
N LEU A 64 10.64 1.21 -7.39
CA LEU A 64 9.65 1.48 -6.36
C LEU A 64 8.25 1.19 -6.89
N ASP A 65 7.93 1.69 -8.08
CA ASP A 65 6.66 1.46 -8.74
C ASP A 65 6.34 -0.03 -8.90
N ARG A 66 7.32 -0.81 -9.36
CA ARG A 66 7.16 -2.26 -9.52
C ARG A 66 6.89 -2.95 -8.18
N ASN A 67 7.55 -2.52 -7.12
CA ASN A 67 7.35 -3.12 -5.80
C ASN A 67 6.01 -2.72 -5.19
N VAL A 68 5.53 -1.50 -5.42
CA VAL A 68 4.19 -1.10 -5.01
C VAL A 68 3.15 -1.94 -5.72
N LYS A 69 3.32 -2.19 -7.02
CA LYS A 69 2.42 -3.07 -7.77
C LYS A 69 2.44 -4.50 -7.24
N LYS A 70 3.59 -5.03 -6.86
CA LYS A 70 3.69 -6.34 -6.22
C LYS A 70 2.92 -6.38 -4.90
N PHE A 71 3.00 -5.32 -4.12
CA PHE A 71 2.23 -5.21 -2.89
C PHE A 71 0.72 -5.28 -3.18
N PHE A 72 0.25 -4.55 -4.19
CA PHE A 72 -1.15 -4.59 -4.58
C PHE A 72 -1.59 -5.99 -4.99
N VAL A 73 -0.75 -6.71 -5.73
CA VAL A 73 -1.03 -8.11 -6.11
C VAL A 73 -1.17 -8.99 -4.86
N GLN A 74 -0.31 -8.81 -3.87
CA GLN A 74 -0.42 -9.58 -2.62
C GLN A 74 -1.70 -9.26 -1.86
N CYS A 75 -2.13 -8.00 -1.86
CA CYS A 75 -3.40 -7.61 -1.25
C CYS A 75 -4.57 -8.31 -1.95
N HIS A 76 -4.56 -8.34 -3.28
CA HIS A 76 -5.62 -9.02 -4.04
C HIS A 76 -5.68 -10.52 -3.77
N LYS A 77 -4.52 -11.16 -3.59
CA LYS A 77 -4.47 -12.59 -3.26
C LYS A 77 -5.07 -12.92 -1.90
N LYS A 78 -5.10 -11.95 -1.00
CA LYS A 78 -5.69 -12.10 0.33
C LYS A 78 -7.07 -11.50 0.44
N ASP A 79 -7.65 -11.13 -0.71
CA ASP A 79 -8.96 -10.50 -0.72
C ASP A 79 -10.04 -11.45 -0.23
N ASP A 80 -11.03 -10.88 0.44
CA ASP A 80 -12.14 -11.61 1.04
C ASP A 80 -13.38 -11.40 0.16
N PRO A 81 -14.12 -12.47 -0.22
CA PRO A 81 -15.31 -12.30 -1.06
C PRO A 81 -16.39 -11.41 -0.43
N SER A 82 -16.38 -11.24 0.90
CA SER A 82 -17.31 -10.34 1.58
C SER A 82 -16.85 -8.89 1.64
N HIS A 83 -15.61 -8.58 1.20
CA HIS A 83 -15.04 -7.24 1.25
C HIS A 83 -14.09 -7.04 0.09
N THR A 84 -14.55 -6.31 -0.91
CA THR A 84 -13.79 -6.08 -2.14
C THR A 84 -12.65 -5.09 -1.93
N LEU A 85 -11.51 -5.38 -2.54
CA LEU A 85 -10.34 -4.51 -2.54
C LEU A 85 -10.19 -3.83 -3.89
N GLU A 86 -9.98 -2.52 -3.89
CA GLU A 86 -9.61 -1.76 -5.07
C GLU A 86 -8.27 -1.06 -4.83
N ALA A 87 -7.41 -1.08 -5.84
CA ALA A 87 -6.13 -0.41 -5.80
C ALA A 87 -6.06 0.64 -6.90
N ALA A 88 -5.74 1.87 -6.52
CA ALA A 88 -5.53 2.97 -7.43
C ALA A 88 -4.07 3.41 -7.38
N TYR A 89 -3.48 3.49 -8.55
CA TYR A 89 -2.07 3.82 -8.66
C TYR A 89 -1.83 4.89 -9.69
#